data_ddca63dd95d063c5fda6a59f4888479b
#
_entry.id   ddca63dd95d063c5fda6a59f4888479b
#
_cell.length_a   1.000
_cell.length_b   1.000
_cell.length_c   1.000
_cell.angle_alpha   90.00
_cell.angle_beta   90.00
_cell.angle_gamma   90.00
#
_symmetry.space_group_name_H-M   'P 1'
#
loop_
_entity.id
_entity.type
_entity.pdbx_description
1 polymer ?
#
loop_
_entity_poly.entity_id
_entity_poly.type
_entity_poly.pdbx_seq_one_letter_code
_entity_poly.pdbx_strand_id
1 'polypeptide(L)'
;MKMANSEQKPESVYPGPCQCQSEAPENYACLPPISREDQGKKTLVLDLDETLVHSSFRPVPHYDFNIQVEVENKLCNVYVIKRPGVDQFLQAVSRLFEVVVFTASLRKYADPLLDILDPLNLIKYRRYRESCRSIDGGLVKDLSMLGRDLSKVIIIDNSPHSYILQPANAIPIGTFIDDMRDRELMDLLPDLEMLARLDCYPNYRHAGCSLASTAITKLILGEITSVRLPQYAPRSPSKLNFGQPSSSISTC
;
A
#
# COMPACT_ATOMS: atom_id res chain seq x y z
N MET A 1 35.35 52.03 -2.95
CA MET A 1 34.32 51.39 -3.77
C MET A 1 34.33 49.90 -3.45
N LYS A 2 33.47 49.45 -2.53
CA LYS A 2 33.34 48.06 -2.14
C LYS A 2 32.10 47.48 -2.84
N MET A 3 32.29 46.55 -3.75
CA MET A 3 31.19 45.79 -4.37
C MET A 3 30.74 44.72 -3.39
N ALA A 4 29.47 44.75 -3.05
CA ALA A 4 28.82 43.68 -2.26
C ALA A 4 28.39 42.58 -3.22
N ASN A 5 28.92 41.38 -3.01
CA ASN A 5 28.45 40.16 -3.63
C ASN A 5 27.19 39.70 -2.89
N SER A 6 26.07 39.69 -3.57
CA SER A 6 24.84 39.09 -3.11
C SER A 6 24.83 37.58 -3.44
N GLU A 7 25.06 36.73 -2.45
CA GLU A 7 24.84 35.30 -2.59
C GLU A 7 23.32 35.03 -2.66
N GLN A 8 22.87 34.61 -3.84
CA GLN A 8 21.54 34.07 -4.03
C GLN A 8 21.51 32.66 -3.46
N LYS A 9 20.67 32.45 -2.42
CA LYS A 9 20.30 31.13 -1.95
C LYS A 9 19.54 30.36 -3.03
N PRO A 10 19.79 29.06 -3.26
CA PRO A 10 18.99 28.28 -4.18
C PRO A 10 17.57 28.13 -3.65
N GLU A 11 16.57 28.56 -4.45
CA GLU A 11 15.15 28.30 -4.21
C GLU A 11 14.90 26.80 -4.18
N SER A 12 14.13 26.37 -3.16
CA SER A 12 13.73 24.98 -3.00
C SER A 12 12.77 24.56 -4.12
N VAL A 13 13.18 23.62 -4.93
CA VAL A 13 12.39 23.00 -6.02
C VAL A 13 11.48 21.91 -5.43
N TYR A 14 10.68 22.24 -4.42
CA TYR A 14 9.61 21.35 -4.00
C TYR A 14 8.28 21.95 -4.43
N PRO A 15 7.42 21.19 -5.14
CA PRO A 15 6.08 21.64 -5.41
C PRO A 15 5.39 21.84 -4.06
N GLY A 16 4.85 23.02 -3.86
CA GLY A 16 4.01 23.34 -2.72
C GLY A 16 2.81 22.38 -2.59
N PRO A 17 1.96 22.53 -1.55
CA PRO A 17 0.82 21.65 -1.31
C PRO A 17 0.01 21.50 -2.59
N CYS A 18 -0.31 20.26 -2.95
CA CYS A 18 -1.00 19.87 -4.17
C CYS A 18 -2.20 20.80 -4.44
N GLN A 19 -2.09 21.65 -5.44
CA GLN A 19 -3.21 22.43 -5.97
C GLN A 19 -4.05 21.51 -6.88
N CYS A 20 -4.66 20.47 -6.30
CA CYS A 20 -5.62 19.64 -6.98
C CYS A 20 -6.93 20.43 -7.12
N GLN A 21 -6.99 21.33 -8.12
CA GLN A 21 -8.21 22.05 -8.43
C GLN A 21 -9.04 21.25 -9.44
N SER A 22 -10.20 20.85 -9.00
CA SER A 22 -11.55 20.82 -9.63
C SER A 22 -11.83 20.16 -10.99
N GLU A 23 -10.89 19.54 -11.71
CA GLU A 23 -11.20 18.86 -12.99
C GLU A 23 -10.57 17.46 -13.15
N ALA A 24 -9.90 16.93 -12.14
CA ALA A 24 -9.44 15.55 -12.19
C ALA A 24 -10.66 14.62 -12.02
N PRO A 25 -10.79 13.55 -12.81
CA PRO A 25 -11.81 12.53 -12.57
C PRO A 25 -11.67 12.05 -11.11
N GLU A 26 -12.79 11.76 -10.44
CA GLU A 26 -12.87 11.39 -9.02
C GLU A 26 -11.82 10.34 -8.59
N ASN A 27 -11.40 9.51 -9.53
CA ASN A 27 -10.40 8.46 -9.33
C ASN A 27 -8.98 8.96 -9.05
N TYR A 28 -8.66 10.21 -9.39
CA TYR A 28 -7.35 10.83 -9.17
C TYR A 28 -7.39 11.99 -8.16
N ALA A 29 -8.55 12.24 -7.55
CA ALA A 29 -8.66 13.27 -6.53
C ALA A 29 -7.78 12.90 -5.32
N CYS A 30 -7.12 13.90 -4.72
CA CYS A 30 -6.42 13.73 -3.46
C CYS A 30 -7.38 13.22 -2.37
N LEU A 31 -6.83 12.59 -1.33
CA LEU A 31 -7.62 12.28 -0.14
C LEU A 31 -8.17 13.57 0.47
N PRO A 32 -9.33 13.53 1.12
CA PRO A 32 -9.83 14.65 1.88
C PRO A 32 -8.80 15.17 2.89
N PRO A 33 -8.89 16.41 3.37
CA PRO A 33 -8.03 16.89 4.44
C PRO A 33 -8.02 15.93 5.64
N ILE A 34 -6.87 15.81 6.29
CA ILE A 34 -6.72 14.96 7.49
C ILE A 34 -7.81 15.30 8.51
N SER A 35 -8.51 14.28 9.00
CA SER A 35 -9.55 14.43 10.02
C SER A 35 -8.96 14.97 11.34
N ARG A 36 -9.80 15.58 12.18
CA ARG A 36 -9.35 16.05 13.51
C ARG A 36 -8.78 14.92 14.38
N GLU A 37 -9.32 13.70 14.24
CA GLU A 37 -8.90 12.53 14.98
C GLU A 37 -7.51 12.01 14.55
N ASP A 38 -7.14 12.26 13.29
CA ASP A 38 -5.90 11.78 12.70
C ASP A 38 -4.83 12.88 12.60
N GLN A 39 -5.14 14.10 13.10
CA GLN A 39 -4.17 15.18 13.13
C GLN A 39 -2.88 14.76 13.86
N GLY A 40 -1.74 14.97 13.20
CA GLY A 40 -0.44 14.59 13.71
C GLY A 40 -0.04 13.14 13.40
N LYS A 41 -0.97 12.27 13.01
CA LYS A 41 -0.63 10.92 12.56
C LYS A 41 0.03 10.93 11.19
N LYS A 42 0.83 9.90 10.94
CA LYS A 42 1.30 9.55 9.60
C LYS A 42 0.25 8.77 8.84
N THR A 43 0.36 8.71 7.51
CA THR A 43 -0.50 7.90 6.65
C THR A 43 0.16 6.56 6.40
N LEU A 44 -0.53 5.47 6.75
CA LEU A 44 -0.12 4.11 6.44
C LEU A 44 -0.96 3.59 5.28
N VAL A 45 -0.31 3.35 4.16
CA VAL A 45 -0.91 2.77 2.96
C VAL A 45 -0.68 1.27 2.99
N LEU A 46 -1.75 0.50 2.86
CA LEU A 46 -1.72 -0.96 2.87
C LEU A 46 -2.21 -1.48 1.51
N ASP A 47 -1.45 -2.37 0.93
CA ASP A 47 -1.94 -3.20 -0.16
C ASP A 47 -2.93 -4.24 0.38
N LEU A 48 -3.74 -4.83 -0.50
CA LEU A 48 -4.80 -5.77 -0.15
C LEU A 48 -4.41 -7.21 -0.49
N ASP A 49 -4.30 -7.51 -1.78
CA ASP A 49 -4.14 -8.88 -2.28
C ASP A 49 -2.72 -9.37 -2.02
N GLU A 50 -2.58 -10.56 -1.46
CA GLU A 50 -1.33 -11.19 -1.02
C GLU A 50 -0.55 -10.40 0.05
N THR A 51 -1.16 -9.32 0.58
CA THR A 51 -0.64 -8.52 1.70
C THR A 51 -1.48 -8.68 2.95
N LEU A 52 -2.78 -8.39 2.89
CA LEU A 52 -3.73 -8.55 4.01
C LEU A 52 -4.55 -9.82 3.91
N VAL A 53 -4.85 -10.23 2.68
CA VAL A 53 -5.66 -11.41 2.35
C VAL A 53 -5.10 -12.13 1.13
N HIS A 54 -5.49 -13.40 0.93
CA HIS A 54 -5.38 -14.07 -0.36
C HIS A 54 -6.75 -14.48 -0.86
N SER A 55 -6.98 -14.34 -2.18
CA SER A 55 -8.28 -14.62 -2.81
C SER A 55 -8.16 -15.62 -3.95
N SER A 56 -9.10 -16.57 -4.01
CA SER A 56 -9.16 -17.59 -5.05
C SER A 56 -10.55 -17.68 -5.67
N PHE A 57 -10.63 -17.76 -7.00
CA PHE A 57 -11.85 -18.09 -7.73
C PHE A 57 -12.15 -19.60 -7.73
N ARG A 58 -11.21 -20.41 -7.27
CA ARG A 58 -11.42 -21.87 -7.11
C ARG A 58 -11.70 -22.15 -5.64
N PRO A 59 -12.61 -23.09 -5.35
CA PRO A 59 -12.82 -23.52 -3.98
C PRO A 59 -11.50 -23.96 -3.35
N VAL A 60 -11.25 -23.48 -2.13
CA VAL A 60 -10.10 -23.86 -1.31
C VAL A 60 -10.59 -24.60 -0.07
N PRO A 61 -9.80 -25.52 0.52
CA PRO A 61 -10.21 -26.32 1.67
C PRO A 61 -10.56 -25.49 2.90
N HIS A 62 -9.88 -24.35 3.06
CA HIS A 62 -10.07 -23.42 4.17
C HIS A 62 -10.14 -21.99 3.63
N TYR A 63 -11.13 -21.26 4.05
CA TYR A 63 -11.30 -19.84 3.77
C TYR A 63 -12.05 -19.19 4.94
N ASP A 64 -11.82 -17.91 5.18
CA ASP A 64 -12.49 -17.19 6.26
C ASP A 64 -13.88 -16.71 5.84
N PHE A 65 -14.02 -16.28 4.59
CA PHE A 65 -15.31 -15.88 4.01
C PHE A 65 -15.27 -15.96 2.48
N ASN A 66 -16.46 -15.90 1.88
CA ASN A 66 -16.58 -15.79 0.43
C ASN A 66 -17.44 -14.58 0.06
N ILE A 67 -17.13 -14.00 -1.10
CA ILE A 67 -17.89 -12.93 -1.70
C ILE A 67 -18.35 -13.33 -3.10
N GLN A 68 -19.46 -12.74 -3.55
CA GLN A 68 -19.91 -12.87 -4.92
C GLN A 68 -19.54 -11.62 -5.71
N VAL A 69 -18.83 -11.81 -6.81
CA VAL A 69 -18.39 -10.74 -7.69
C VAL A 69 -18.94 -11.00 -9.09
N GLU A 70 -19.52 -9.99 -9.72
CA GLU A 70 -19.94 -10.08 -11.10
C GLU A 70 -18.77 -9.87 -12.03
N VAL A 71 -18.46 -10.90 -12.83
CA VAL A 71 -17.43 -10.90 -13.86
C VAL A 71 -18.11 -11.27 -15.17
N GLU A 72 -18.06 -10.38 -16.17
CA GLU A 72 -18.66 -10.62 -17.51
C GLU A 72 -20.14 -11.07 -17.42
N ASN A 73 -20.94 -10.39 -16.61
CA ASN A 73 -22.37 -10.70 -16.34
C ASN A 73 -22.60 -12.10 -15.72
N LYS A 74 -21.60 -12.68 -15.09
CA LYS A 74 -21.70 -13.93 -14.33
C LYS A 74 -21.30 -13.70 -12.90
N LEU A 75 -22.10 -14.19 -11.96
CA LEU A 75 -21.72 -14.21 -10.54
C LEU A 75 -20.69 -15.29 -10.29
N CYS A 76 -19.53 -14.89 -9.83
CA CYS A 76 -18.43 -15.76 -9.46
C CYS A 76 -18.21 -15.69 -7.95
N ASN A 77 -18.03 -16.85 -7.32
CA ASN A 77 -17.61 -16.90 -5.93
C ASN A 77 -16.10 -16.67 -5.84
N VAL A 78 -15.70 -15.85 -4.88
CA VAL A 78 -14.30 -15.61 -4.52
C VAL A 78 -14.12 -16.01 -3.07
N TYR A 79 -13.24 -16.95 -2.83
CA TYR A 79 -12.91 -17.48 -1.52
C TYR A 79 -11.73 -16.71 -0.95
N VAL A 80 -11.87 -16.17 0.25
CA VAL A 80 -10.89 -15.26 0.84
C VAL A 80 -10.29 -15.88 2.09
N ILE A 81 -8.96 -15.91 2.15
CA ILE A 81 -8.17 -16.34 3.29
C ILE A 81 -7.55 -15.07 3.91
N LYS A 82 -7.80 -14.83 5.18
CA LYS A 82 -7.21 -13.75 5.93
C LYS A 82 -5.76 -14.08 6.31
N ARG A 83 -4.84 -13.14 6.09
CA ARG A 83 -3.48 -13.30 6.63
C ARG A 83 -3.54 -13.36 8.14
N PRO A 84 -2.82 -14.30 8.78
CA PRO A 84 -2.82 -14.42 10.23
C PRO A 84 -2.52 -13.10 10.93
N GLY A 85 -3.36 -12.74 11.90
CA GLY A 85 -3.21 -11.51 12.68
C GLY A 85 -3.74 -10.23 12.02
N VAL A 86 -4.32 -10.27 10.81
CA VAL A 86 -4.78 -9.05 10.11
C VAL A 86 -5.75 -8.22 10.92
N ASP A 87 -6.68 -8.82 11.67
CA ASP A 87 -7.65 -8.08 12.48
C ASP A 87 -6.97 -7.31 13.62
N GLN A 88 -6.04 -7.97 14.34
CA GLN A 88 -5.25 -7.34 15.39
C GLN A 88 -4.33 -6.26 14.84
N PHE A 89 -3.73 -6.52 13.66
CA PHE A 89 -2.88 -5.56 12.96
C PHE A 89 -3.65 -4.29 12.62
N LEU A 90 -4.81 -4.40 11.97
CA LEU A 90 -5.66 -3.25 11.62
C LEU A 90 -6.08 -2.46 12.86
N GLN A 91 -6.46 -3.14 13.94
CA GLN A 91 -6.80 -2.49 15.21
C GLN A 91 -5.62 -1.74 15.83
N ALA A 92 -4.41 -2.28 15.75
CA ALA A 92 -3.22 -1.64 16.28
C ALA A 92 -2.83 -0.41 15.45
N VAL A 93 -2.71 -0.57 14.12
CA VAL A 93 -2.22 0.50 13.24
C VAL A 93 -3.21 1.65 13.09
N SER A 94 -4.53 1.43 13.18
CA SER A 94 -5.55 2.49 13.10
C SER A 94 -5.47 3.49 14.27
N ARG A 95 -4.95 3.07 15.41
CA ARG A 95 -4.72 3.97 16.55
C ARG A 95 -3.53 4.90 16.31
N LEU A 96 -2.57 4.46 15.53
CA LEU A 96 -1.27 5.12 15.32
C LEU A 96 -1.21 5.92 14.03
N PHE A 97 -1.95 5.50 13.01
CA PHE A 97 -1.89 6.02 11.65
C PHE A 97 -3.27 6.38 11.10
N GLU A 98 -3.28 7.28 10.12
CA GLU A 98 -4.36 7.38 9.14
C GLU A 98 -4.20 6.19 8.16
N VAL A 99 -5.09 5.20 8.24
CA VAL A 99 -4.97 3.97 7.45
C VAL A 99 -5.69 4.13 6.11
N VAL A 100 -4.98 3.83 5.03
CA VAL A 100 -5.47 3.86 3.65
C VAL A 100 -5.21 2.51 3.01
N VAL A 101 -6.23 1.84 2.48
CA VAL A 101 -6.00 0.71 1.57
C VAL A 101 -5.83 1.23 0.16
N PHE A 102 -4.78 0.79 -0.52
CA PHE A 102 -4.53 1.10 -1.92
C PHE A 102 -4.21 -0.18 -2.68
N THR A 103 -5.18 -0.67 -3.45
CA THR A 103 -5.07 -1.93 -4.19
C THR A 103 -5.05 -1.71 -5.70
N ALA A 104 -4.34 -2.59 -6.41
CA ALA A 104 -4.41 -2.70 -7.87
C ALA A 104 -5.65 -3.48 -8.35
N SER A 105 -6.51 -3.90 -7.45
CA SER A 105 -7.75 -4.60 -7.75
C SER A 105 -8.90 -3.66 -8.08
N LEU A 106 -9.89 -4.17 -8.82
CA LEU A 106 -11.09 -3.42 -9.19
C LEU A 106 -11.97 -3.17 -7.97
N ARG A 107 -12.59 -1.99 -7.89
CA ARG A 107 -13.51 -1.61 -6.82
C ARG A 107 -14.60 -2.67 -6.59
N LYS A 108 -15.24 -3.17 -7.66
CA LYS A 108 -16.32 -4.15 -7.57
C LYS A 108 -15.96 -5.46 -6.86
N TYR A 109 -14.66 -5.77 -6.78
CA TYR A 109 -14.14 -6.90 -6.02
C TYR A 109 -13.65 -6.46 -4.63
N ALA A 110 -12.80 -5.42 -4.57
CA ALA A 110 -12.13 -5.04 -3.35
C ALA A 110 -13.06 -4.39 -2.31
N ASP A 111 -14.08 -3.64 -2.74
CA ASP A 111 -14.96 -2.92 -1.83
C ASP A 111 -15.82 -3.87 -0.96
N PRO A 112 -16.57 -4.84 -1.54
CA PRO A 112 -17.32 -5.80 -0.72
C PRO A 112 -16.41 -6.72 0.13
N LEU A 113 -15.17 -6.99 -0.32
CA LEU A 113 -14.19 -7.71 0.48
C LEU A 113 -13.79 -6.90 1.71
N LEU A 114 -13.46 -5.62 1.52
CA LEU A 114 -13.07 -4.72 2.59
C LEU A 114 -14.21 -4.46 3.59
N ASP A 115 -15.48 -4.47 3.16
CA ASP A 115 -16.63 -4.35 4.06
C ASP A 115 -16.72 -5.52 5.06
N ILE A 116 -16.32 -6.72 4.62
CA ILE A 116 -16.29 -7.90 5.50
C ILE A 116 -15.00 -7.94 6.32
N LEU A 117 -13.87 -7.54 5.73
CA LEU A 117 -12.56 -7.55 6.40
C LEU A 117 -12.48 -6.51 7.52
N ASP A 118 -13.08 -5.34 7.32
CA ASP A 118 -13.01 -4.20 8.25
C ASP A 118 -14.39 -3.78 8.78
N PRO A 119 -15.08 -4.62 9.57
CA PRO A 119 -16.39 -4.30 10.11
C PRO A 119 -16.37 -3.16 11.13
N LEU A 120 -15.19 -2.78 11.62
CA LEU A 120 -15.01 -1.68 12.58
C LEU A 120 -14.69 -0.34 11.92
N ASN A 121 -14.61 -0.29 10.59
CA ASN A 121 -14.28 0.91 9.80
C ASN A 121 -12.96 1.59 10.25
N LEU A 122 -11.94 0.76 10.45
CA LEU A 122 -10.58 1.19 10.84
C LEU A 122 -9.81 1.79 9.66
N ILE A 123 -10.16 1.36 8.44
CA ILE A 123 -9.61 1.86 7.19
C ILE A 123 -10.35 3.14 6.81
N LYS A 124 -9.66 4.27 6.86
CA LYS A 124 -10.26 5.59 6.61
C LYS A 124 -10.58 5.83 5.14
N TYR A 125 -9.70 5.38 4.24
CA TYR A 125 -9.85 5.59 2.79
C TYR A 125 -9.47 4.34 2.01
N ARG A 126 -10.12 4.17 0.86
CA ARG A 126 -9.88 3.06 -0.06
C ARG A 126 -9.53 3.61 -1.44
N ARG A 127 -8.45 3.13 -2.03
CA ARG A 127 -8.02 3.42 -3.39
C ARG A 127 -7.91 2.12 -4.17
N TYR A 128 -8.38 2.12 -5.39
CA TYR A 128 -8.52 0.93 -6.23
C TYR A 128 -7.69 1.08 -7.49
N ARG A 129 -7.75 0.10 -8.38
CA ARG A 129 -7.03 0.05 -9.66
C ARG A 129 -7.11 1.35 -10.46
N GLU A 130 -8.27 1.97 -10.51
CA GLU A 130 -8.50 3.22 -11.24
C GLU A 130 -7.72 4.42 -10.67
N SER A 131 -7.19 4.30 -9.47
CA SER A 131 -6.27 5.27 -8.88
C SER A 131 -4.79 4.94 -9.13
N CYS A 132 -4.48 3.78 -9.70
CA CYS A 132 -3.13 3.40 -10.07
C CYS A 132 -2.71 4.07 -11.39
N ARG A 133 -1.40 4.34 -11.52
CA ARG A 133 -0.79 4.75 -12.79
C ARG A 133 -0.31 3.53 -13.55
N SER A 134 -0.49 3.52 -14.87
CA SER A 134 0.13 2.50 -15.71
C SER A 134 1.54 2.95 -16.11
N ILE A 135 2.55 2.18 -15.71
CA ILE A 135 3.97 2.41 -16.03
C ILE A 135 4.55 1.09 -16.51
N ASP A 136 5.16 1.07 -17.68
CA ASP A 136 5.80 -0.12 -18.29
C ASP A 136 4.89 -1.36 -18.30
N GLY A 137 3.58 -1.15 -18.51
CA GLY A 137 2.58 -2.22 -18.55
C GLY A 137 2.17 -2.78 -17.20
N GLY A 138 2.70 -2.24 -16.10
CA GLY A 138 2.30 -2.55 -14.73
C GLY A 138 1.48 -1.42 -14.07
N LEU A 139 0.83 -1.75 -12.96
CA LEU A 139 0.09 -0.78 -12.14
C LEU A 139 0.94 -0.32 -10.97
N VAL A 140 1.06 1.00 -10.83
CA VAL A 140 1.90 1.66 -9.83
C VAL A 140 1.03 2.54 -8.93
N LYS A 141 1.26 2.45 -7.63
CA LYS A 141 0.59 3.25 -6.60
C LYS A 141 1.41 4.52 -6.35
N ASP A 142 1.00 5.62 -6.98
CA ASP A 142 1.71 6.89 -6.82
C ASP A 142 1.26 7.58 -5.52
N LEU A 143 2.11 7.52 -4.49
CA LEU A 143 1.81 8.07 -3.18
C LEU A 143 1.70 9.60 -3.20
N SER A 144 2.31 10.28 -4.17
CA SER A 144 2.21 11.73 -4.32
C SER A 144 0.79 12.21 -4.62
N MET A 145 -0.03 11.33 -5.20
CA MET A 145 -1.43 11.59 -5.53
C MET A 145 -2.37 11.51 -4.31
N LEU A 146 -1.87 11.09 -3.16
CA LEU A 146 -2.70 11.02 -1.94
C LEU A 146 -2.97 12.40 -1.32
N GLY A 147 -2.20 13.44 -1.70
CA GLY A 147 -2.31 14.76 -1.07
C GLY A 147 -1.83 14.74 0.40
N ARG A 148 -0.84 13.93 0.69
CA ARG A 148 -0.16 13.84 1.98
C ARG A 148 1.32 14.17 1.82
N ASP A 149 1.92 14.71 2.87
CA ASP A 149 3.36 14.93 2.92
C ASP A 149 4.08 13.58 2.84
N LEU A 150 4.84 13.35 1.77
CA LEU A 150 5.54 12.08 1.55
C LEU A 150 6.50 11.71 2.69
N SER A 151 7.03 12.69 3.43
CA SER A 151 7.84 12.42 4.62
C SER A 151 7.05 11.73 5.75
N LYS A 152 5.72 11.70 5.64
CA LYS A 152 4.77 11.13 6.60
C LYS A 152 3.93 10.01 6.01
N VAL A 153 4.27 9.50 4.83
CA VAL A 153 3.57 8.39 4.18
C VAL A 153 4.45 7.14 4.22
N ILE A 154 3.86 6.02 4.58
CA ILE A 154 4.48 4.69 4.56
C ILE A 154 3.58 3.77 3.74
N ILE A 155 4.13 2.94 2.87
CA ILE A 155 3.39 1.88 2.17
C ILE A 155 3.93 0.51 2.57
N ILE A 156 3.02 -0.43 2.85
CA ILE A 156 3.31 -1.85 3.00
C ILE A 156 2.69 -2.59 1.82
N ASP A 157 3.53 -3.25 1.03
CA ASP A 157 3.11 -3.92 -0.22
C ASP A 157 4.09 -5.05 -0.53
N ASN A 158 3.58 -6.17 -1.04
CA ASN A 158 4.39 -7.33 -1.40
C ASN A 158 5.05 -7.21 -2.79
N SER A 159 4.61 -6.23 -3.60
CA SER A 159 5.11 -6.02 -4.97
C SER A 159 5.99 -4.78 -5.08
N PRO A 160 7.32 -4.91 -5.29
CA PRO A 160 8.21 -3.76 -5.46
C PRO A 160 7.83 -2.85 -6.63
N HIS A 161 7.17 -3.37 -7.67
CA HIS A 161 6.70 -2.57 -8.78
C HIS A 161 5.61 -1.59 -8.38
N SER A 162 4.77 -1.95 -7.41
CA SER A 162 3.65 -1.12 -6.94
C SER A 162 4.11 0.23 -6.39
N TYR A 163 5.30 0.32 -5.79
CA TYR A 163 5.83 1.53 -5.16
C TYR A 163 7.12 2.06 -5.80
N ILE A 164 7.36 1.72 -7.07
CA ILE A 164 8.60 2.09 -7.77
C ILE A 164 8.86 3.60 -7.84
N LEU A 165 7.83 4.44 -7.74
CA LEU A 165 7.95 5.90 -7.74
C LEU A 165 8.44 6.45 -6.38
N GLN A 166 8.11 5.79 -5.28
CA GLN A 166 8.50 6.20 -3.92
C GLN A 166 9.06 5.02 -3.13
N PRO A 167 10.15 4.37 -3.58
CA PRO A 167 10.70 3.18 -2.93
C PRO A 167 11.20 3.47 -1.51
N ALA A 168 11.58 4.71 -1.24
CA ALA A 168 12.02 5.15 0.09
C ALA A 168 10.87 5.19 1.13
N ASN A 169 9.62 5.15 0.70
CA ASN A 169 8.44 5.13 1.56
C ASN A 169 7.93 3.70 1.84
N ALA A 170 8.54 2.68 1.22
CA ALA A 170 8.02 1.32 1.25
C ALA A 170 8.66 0.47 2.35
N ILE A 171 7.83 -0.34 2.97
CA ILE A 171 8.20 -1.49 3.78
C ILE A 171 7.74 -2.71 2.99
N PRO A 172 8.67 -3.48 2.40
CA PRO A 172 8.31 -4.70 1.69
C PRO A 172 7.79 -5.75 2.66
N ILE A 173 6.79 -6.52 2.22
CA ILE A 173 6.25 -7.66 2.96
C ILE A 173 6.24 -8.89 2.06
N GLY A 174 6.34 -10.08 2.62
CA GLY A 174 6.25 -11.33 1.87
C GLY A 174 4.85 -11.56 1.29
N THR A 175 4.80 -12.18 0.12
CA THR A 175 3.55 -12.58 -0.54
C THR A 175 2.83 -13.65 0.28
N PHE A 176 1.66 -13.34 0.80
CA PHE A 176 0.81 -14.28 1.53
C PHE A 176 -0.11 -15.02 0.57
N ILE A 177 -0.18 -16.34 0.70
CA ILE A 177 -1.11 -17.21 -0.02
C ILE A 177 -1.99 -17.98 0.96
N ASP A 178 -1.42 -18.90 1.74
CA ASP A 178 -2.15 -19.81 2.62
C ASP A 178 -1.35 -20.31 3.83
N ASP A 179 -0.17 -19.77 4.09
CA ASP A 179 0.60 -20.19 5.29
C ASP A 179 0.00 -19.62 6.58
N MET A 180 -0.79 -20.43 7.26
CA MET A 180 -1.44 -20.06 8.53
C MET A 180 -0.45 -19.87 9.69
N ARG A 181 0.86 -20.10 9.48
CA ARG A 181 1.94 -19.77 10.44
C ARG A 181 2.61 -18.44 10.14
N ASP A 182 2.15 -17.72 9.09
CA ASP A 182 2.65 -16.40 8.77
C ASP A 182 2.51 -15.44 9.97
N ARG A 183 3.53 -14.66 10.21
CA ARG A 183 3.59 -13.68 11.31
C ARG A 183 4.01 -12.30 10.87
N GLU A 184 4.23 -12.09 9.57
CA GLU A 184 4.88 -10.86 9.09
C GLU A 184 4.12 -9.59 9.47
N LEU A 185 2.77 -9.59 9.42
CA LEU A 185 1.98 -8.45 9.90
C LEU A 185 2.24 -8.15 11.37
N MET A 186 2.27 -9.18 12.20
CA MET A 186 2.46 -9.01 13.65
C MET A 186 3.89 -8.61 13.99
N ASP A 187 4.85 -9.15 13.25
CA ASP A 187 6.28 -8.87 13.44
C ASP A 187 6.65 -7.44 12.99
N LEU A 188 5.85 -6.81 12.11
CA LEU A 188 5.99 -5.39 11.73
C LEU A 188 5.47 -4.40 12.80
N LEU A 189 4.60 -4.81 13.72
CA LEU A 189 3.96 -3.88 14.66
C LEU A 189 4.94 -3.09 15.52
N PRO A 190 6.00 -3.68 16.13
CA PRO A 190 6.96 -2.91 16.93
C PRO A 190 7.66 -1.81 16.13
N ASP A 191 8.01 -2.09 14.87
CA ASP A 191 8.66 -1.12 14.00
C ASP A 191 7.70 0.01 13.60
N LEU A 192 6.45 -0.32 13.32
CA LEU A 192 5.40 0.66 13.01
C LEU A 192 5.10 1.55 14.23
N GLU A 193 5.05 1.00 15.44
CA GLU A 193 4.90 1.79 16.66
C GLU A 193 6.05 2.78 16.86
N MET A 194 7.27 2.36 16.56
CA MET A 194 8.44 3.24 16.59
C MET A 194 8.34 4.32 15.51
N LEU A 195 8.02 3.94 14.27
CA LEU A 195 7.88 4.88 13.15
C LEU A 195 6.75 5.90 13.37
N ALA A 196 5.67 5.53 14.05
CA ALA A 196 4.58 6.44 14.38
C ALA A 196 5.04 7.61 15.25
N ARG A 197 6.03 7.41 16.12
CA ARG A 197 6.55 8.39 17.09
C ARG A 197 7.62 9.32 16.52
N LEU A 198 8.20 8.99 15.37
CA LEU A 198 9.21 9.84 14.73
C LEU A 198 8.54 11.04 14.06
N ASP A 199 9.24 12.17 13.94
CA ASP A 199 8.71 13.36 13.27
C ASP A 199 8.56 13.15 11.75
N CYS A 200 9.45 12.36 11.13
CA CYS A 200 9.44 12.05 9.70
C CYS A 200 9.90 10.61 9.43
N TYR A 201 9.57 10.09 8.26
CA TYR A 201 10.09 8.78 7.83
C TYR A 201 11.59 8.89 7.48
N PRO A 202 12.46 7.99 7.98
CA PRO A 202 13.92 8.20 8.00
C PRO A 202 14.60 8.35 6.65
N ASN A 203 14.02 7.84 5.58
CA ASN A 203 14.59 7.90 4.24
C ASN A 203 14.37 9.24 3.52
N TYR A 204 13.50 10.10 4.07
CA TYR A 204 13.31 11.45 3.56
C TYR A 204 14.41 12.36 4.15
N ARG A 205 15.47 12.60 3.39
CA ARG A 205 16.54 13.57 3.75
C ARG A 205 15.99 15.00 3.66
N HIS A 206 15.26 15.42 4.68
CA HIS A 206 15.09 16.85 4.91
C HIS A 206 16.29 17.38 5.72
N ALA A 207 16.82 18.51 5.28
CA ALA A 207 17.93 19.25 5.90
C ALA A 207 17.57 19.81 7.30
N GLY A 208 16.86 19.06 8.12
CA GLY A 208 16.44 19.44 9.47
C GLY A 208 16.08 18.26 10.37
N CYS A 209 15.93 17.05 9.85
CA CYS A 209 15.69 15.86 10.67
C CYS A 209 17.03 15.28 11.11
N SER A 210 17.61 15.89 12.13
CA SER A 210 18.76 15.36 12.85
C SER A 210 18.26 14.26 13.78
N LEU A 211 18.76 13.04 13.58
CA LEU A 211 18.54 11.81 14.34
C LEU A 211 17.71 10.73 13.61
N ALA A 212 18.08 10.41 12.41
CA ALA A 212 17.82 9.06 11.94
C ALA A 212 18.68 8.11 12.76
N SER A 213 18.07 7.48 13.75
CA SER A 213 18.72 6.49 14.57
C SER A 213 19.37 5.43 13.69
N THR A 214 20.62 5.12 13.98
CA THR A 214 21.43 4.06 13.38
C THR A 214 20.67 2.71 13.24
N ALA A 215 19.63 2.47 14.02
CA ALA A 215 18.83 1.26 14.01
C ALA A 215 17.93 1.14 12.76
N ILE A 216 17.24 2.22 12.35
CA ILE A 216 16.35 2.20 11.18
C ILE A 216 17.16 2.18 9.89
N THR A 217 18.27 2.91 9.82
CA THR A 217 19.19 2.84 8.69
C THR A 217 19.76 1.42 8.54
N LYS A 218 19.99 0.71 9.63
CA LYS A 218 20.42 -0.70 9.63
C LYS A 218 19.31 -1.65 9.19
N LEU A 219 18.05 -1.40 9.57
CA LEU A 219 16.89 -2.17 9.12
C LEU A 219 16.71 -2.05 7.59
N ILE A 220 16.83 -0.84 7.06
CA ILE A 220 16.66 -0.53 5.63
C ILE A 220 17.87 -0.99 4.81
N LEU A 221 19.07 -0.98 5.38
CA LEU A 221 20.30 -1.46 4.72
C LEU A 221 20.52 -2.97 4.86
N GLY A 222 19.61 -3.72 5.51
CA GLY A 222 19.73 -5.16 5.70
C GLY A 222 20.83 -5.57 6.71
N GLU A 223 21.32 -4.63 7.53
CA GLU A 223 22.34 -4.91 8.54
C GLU A 223 21.77 -5.47 9.86
N ILE A 224 20.45 -5.47 10.04
CA ILE A 224 19.77 -6.16 11.15
C ILE A 224 19.12 -7.41 10.60
N THR A 225 19.72 -8.55 10.91
CA THR A 225 19.40 -9.91 10.43
C THR A 225 18.15 -10.51 11.09
N SER A 226 17.10 -9.79 11.36
CA SER A 226 15.82 -10.36 11.80
C SER A 226 14.72 -10.34 10.74
N VAL A 227 14.92 -9.65 9.62
CA VAL A 227 14.07 -9.80 8.44
C VAL A 227 14.79 -10.69 7.45
N ARG A 228 14.50 -11.99 7.42
CA ARG A 228 14.87 -12.86 6.32
C ARG A 228 14.18 -12.30 5.07
N LEU A 229 14.93 -11.58 4.24
CA LEU A 229 14.52 -11.33 2.88
C LEU A 229 14.28 -12.69 2.21
N PRO A 230 13.08 -12.99 1.70
CA PRO A 230 12.89 -14.19 0.91
C PRO A 230 13.86 -14.09 -0.27
N GLN A 231 14.66 -15.16 -0.49
CA GLN A 231 15.44 -15.27 -1.72
C GLN A 231 14.45 -15.29 -2.88
N TYR A 232 14.39 -14.18 -3.59
CA TYR A 232 13.53 -13.99 -4.74
C TYR A 232 14.04 -14.85 -5.89
N ALA A 233 13.46 -16.04 -6.05
CA ALA A 233 13.44 -16.71 -7.35
C ALA A 233 12.29 -16.06 -8.13
N PRO A 234 12.50 -15.47 -9.32
CA PRO A 234 11.45 -14.88 -10.11
C PRO A 234 10.52 -16.00 -10.60
N ARG A 235 9.44 -16.23 -9.87
CA ARG A 235 8.30 -16.96 -10.40
C ARG A 235 7.43 -15.94 -11.10
N SER A 236 7.16 -16.21 -12.36
CA SER A 236 6.25 -15.45 -13.21
C SER A 236 4.99 -15.06 -12.45
N PRO A 237 4.52 -13.79 -12.56
CA PRO A 237 3.27 -13.39 -11.97
C PRO A 237 2.17 -14.32 -12.49
N SER A 238 1.44 -14.96 -11.60
CA SER A 238 0.19 -15.60 -11.94
C SER A 238 -0.77 -14.47 -12.35
N LYS A 239 -0.69 -14.12 -13.64
CA LYS A 239 -1.64 -13.21 -14.26
C LYS A 239 -3.01 -13.78 -13.97
N LEU A 240 -3.84 -13.08 -13.23
CA LEU A 240 -5.28 -13.14 -13.39
C LEU A 240 -5.57 -12.70 -14.83
N ASN A 241 -5.29 -13.61 -15.78
CA ASN A 241 -5.67 -13.44 -17.16
C ASN A 241 -7.18 -13.63 -17.21
N PHE A 242 -7.89 -12.53 -17.36
CA PHE A 242 -9.20 -12.56 -17.98
C PHE A 242 -8.99 -13.04 -19.42
N GLY A 243 -9.04 -14.38 -19.60
CA GLY A 243 -8.74 -15.03 -20.85
C GLY A 243 -9.68 -14.59 -21.93
N GLN A 244 -9.11 -14.35 -23.10
CA GLN A 244 -9.86 -14.32 -24.36
C GLN A 244 -10.51 -15.69 -24.60
N PRO A 245 -11.74 -15.75 -25.14
CA PRO A 245 -12.40 -17.00 -25.45
C PRO A 245 -11.68 -17.68 -26.63
N SER A 246 -11.13 -18.85 -26.41
CA SER A 246 -10.73 -19.74 -27.48
C SER A 246 -11.98 -20.31 -28.14
N SER A 247 -12.21 -19.89 -29.38
CA SER A 247 -13.14 -20.54 -30.31
C SER A 247 -12.68 -21.96 -30.61
N SER A 248 -13.41 -22.96 -30.13
CA SER A 248 -13.44 -24.28 -30.75
C SER A 248 -14.86 -24.81 -30.66
N ILE A 249 -15.56 -24.59 -31.76
CA ILE A 249 -16.75 -25.34 -32.16
C ILE A 249 -16.28 -26.77 -32.43
N SER A 250 -16.85 -27.74 -31.76
CA SER A 250 -16.93 -29.12 -32.25
C SER A 250 -18.32 -29.66 -31.96
N THR A 251 -18.99 -29.90 -33.05
CA THR A 251 -20.23 -30.64 -33.24
C THR A 251 -20.13 -32.07 -32.66
N CYS A 252 -21.08 -32.43 -31.80
CA CYS A 252 -21.97 -33.58 -31.89
C CYS A 252 -23.02 -33.47 -30.78
#